data_55e95dce077597b1799a44b9793c675b
#
_entry.id   55e95dce077597b1799a44b9793c675b
#
_cell.length_a   1.000
_cell.length_b   1.000
_cell.length_c   1.000
_cell.angle_alpha   90.00
_cell.angle_beta   90.00
_cell.angle_gamma   90.00
#
_symmetry.space_group_name_H-M   'P 1'
#
loop_
_entity.id
_entity.type
_entity.pdbx_description
1 polymer ?
#
loop_
_entity_poly.entity_id
_entity_poly.type
_entity_poly.pdbx_seq_one_letter_code
_entity_poly.pdbx_strand_id
1 'polypeptide(L)'
;MKFLTTTLVAMTLSVSAGAVAAACDDGEVVIKLSHVTNTDRHPKGIAASLLEQRVNDEMNGKACMEVFPNSTLYNDDQVLEALLQGDVQMAAPSLSKFEQFTKQFRIFDLPFMFKDINAVDEFQNSETGVAMKESMTRRGLLGLAFWHNGMKQMSANK
;
A
#
# COMPACT_ATOMS: atom_id res chain seq x y z
N MET A 1 -48.17 -12.15 -57.71
CA MET A 1 -47.71 -11.24 -56.72
C MET A 1 -47.14 -12.04 -55.53
N LYS A 2 -45.81 -12.09 -55.40
CA LYS A 2 -45.18 -12.87 -54.33
C LYS A 2 -44.68 -11.80 -53.30
N PHE A 3 -45.18 -11.80 -52.07
CA PHE A 3 -44.74 -10.96 -50.99
C PHE A 3 -43.53 -11.62 -50.34
N LEU A 4 -42.39 -10.93 -50.40
CA LEU A 4 -41.18 -11.29 -49.67
C LEU A 4 -41.26 -10.66 -48.27
N THR A 5 -41.36 -11.50 -47.25
CA THR A 5 -41.31 -11.10 -45.85
C THR A 5 -39.84 -11.09 -45.41
N THR A 6 -39.29 -9.91 -45.22
CA THR A 6 -37.91 -9.72 -44.71
C THR A 6 -37.95 -9.74 -43.17
N THR A 7 -37.42 -10.80 -42.56
CA THR A 7 -37.29 -10.92 -41.09
C THR A 7 -36.03 -10.17 -40.65
N LEU A 8 -36.21 -9.10 -39.88
CA LEU A 8 -35.13 -8.32 -39.28
C LEU A 8 -34.72 -9.03 -37.98
N VAL A 9 -33.52 -9.61 -37.95
CA VAL A 9 -32.94 -10.19 -36.73
C VAL A 9 -32.23 -9.06 -35.98
N ALA A 10 -32.79 -8.63 -34.87
CA ALA A 10 -32.18 -7.69 -33.96
C ALA A 10 -31.13 -8.40 -33.08
N MET A 11 -29.85 -8.14 -33.35
CA MET A 11 -28.72 -8.67 -32.58
C MET A 11 -28.49 -7.76 -31.38
N THR A 12 -28.94 -8.19 -30.20
CA THR A 12 -28.67 -7.48 -28.93
C THR A 12 -27.20 -7.68 -28.51
N LEU A 13 -26.35 -6.66 -28.62
CA LEU A 13 -25.03 -6.65 -28.02
C LEU A 13 -25.21 -6.53 -26.50
N SER A 14 -24.95 -7.62 -25.78
CA SER A 14 -24.78 -7.58 -24.33
C SER A 14 -23.42 -6.97 -24.02
N VAL A 15 -23.38 -5.71 -23.63
CA VAL A 15 -22.19 -5.07 -23.03
C VAL A 15 -22.07 -5.61 -21.62
N SER A 16 -21.16 -6.58 -21.41
CA SER A 16 -20.71 -6.95 -20.07
C SER A 16 -19.91 -5.77 -19.50
N ALA A 17 -20.54 -4.99 -18.62
CA ALA A 17 -19.84 -4.03 -17.78
C ALA A 17 -18.87 -4.83 -16.90
N GLY A 18 -17.57 -4.77 -17.22
CA GLY A 18 -16.53 -5.20 -16.32
C GLY A 18 -16.70 -4.42 -15.03
N ALA A 19 -16.78 -5.12 -13.89
CA ALA A 19 -16.76 -4.49 -12.59
C ALA A 19 -15.43 -3.72 -12.48
N VAL A 20 -15.46 -2.41 -12.68
CA VAL A 20 -14.44 -1.50 -12.21
C VAL A 20 -14.54 -1.61 -10.70
N ALA A 21 -13.43 -1.91 -10.00
CA ALA A 21 -13.37 -1.85 -8.55
C ALA A 21 -14.02 -0.53 -8.13
N ALA A 22 -15.03 -0.61 -7.28
CA ALA A 22 -15.83 0.54 -6.92
C ALA A 22 -14.92 1.60 -6.30
N ALA A 23 -14.85 2.78 -6.92
CA ALA A 23 -14.40 3.97 -6.24
C ALA A 23 -15.22 4.11 -4.96
N CYS A 24 -14.61 4.67 -3.89
CA CYS A 24 -15.28 4.92 -2.63
C CYS A 24 -16.59 5.67 -2.84
N ASP A 25 -17.61 5.39 -2.02
CA ASP A 25 -18.92 6.00 -2.12
C ASP A 25 -18.90 7.47 -1.64
N ASP A 26 -19.86 8.27 -2.12
CA ASP A 26 -19.99 9.66 -1.71
C ASP A 26 -20.24 9.77 -0.19
N GLY A 27 -19.40 10.56 0.48
CA GLY A 27 -19.50 10.80 1.93
C GLY A 27 -18.60 9.93 2.79
N GLU A 28 -17.91 8.95 2.23
CA GLU A 28 -16.88 8.19 2.93
C GLU A 28 -15.59 8.99 3.08
N VAL A 29 -14.85 8.73 4.17
CA VAL A 29 -13.47 9.20 4.30
C VAL A 29 -12.56 8.32 3.45
N VAL A 30 -12.02 8.88 2.37
CA VAL A 30 -11.13 8.14 1.47
C VAL A 30 -9.71 8.07 2.04
N ILE A 31 -9.19 6.84 2.21
CA ILE A 31 -7.83 6.56 2.67
C ILE A 31 -7.03 6.01 1.49
N LYS A 32 -6.17 6.82 0.90
CA LYS A 32 -5.27 6.41 -0.18
C LYS A 32 -3.97 5.87 0.41
N LEU A 33 -3.63 4.61 0.09
CA LEU A 33 -2.37 3.97 0.46
C LEU A 33 -1.51 3.74 -0.78
N SER A 34 -0.32 4.33 -0.84
CA SER A 34 0.63 4.15 -1.94
C SER A 34 1.82 3.27 -1.53
N HIS A 35 2.21 2.33 -2.39
CA HIS A 35 3.40 1.50 -2.23
C HIS A 35 4.00 1.04 -3.56
N VAL A 36 5.27 0.58 -3.52
CA VAL A 36 6.06 0.27 -4.72
C VAL A 36 6.08 -1.20 -5.12
N THR A 37 5.44 -2.08 -4.36
CA THR A 37 5.46 -3.53 -4.59
C THR A 37 4.20 -4.01 -5.29
N ASN A 38 4.25 -5.22 -5.89
CA ASN A 38 3.03 -5.83 -6.42
C ASN A 38 2.15 -6.40 -5.29
N THR A 39 0.88 -6.64 -5.61
CA THR A 39 -0.15 -7.03 -4.63
C THR A 39 -0.26 -8.54 -4.41
N ASP A 40 0.26 -9.36 -5.31
CA ASP A 40 0.03 -10.81 -5.35
C ASP A 40 1.25 -11.66 -4.95
N ARG A 41 2.46 -11.09 -4.97
CA ARG A 41 3.69 -11.85 -4.73
C ARG A 41 4.54 -11.33 -3.59
N HIS A 42 4.42 -10.04 -3.28
CA HIS A 42 5.26 -9.41 -2.26
C HIS A 42 4.49 -9.31 -0.93
N PRO A 43 5.05 -9.74 0.22
CA PRO A 43 4.36 -9.73 1.51
C PRO A 43 3.72 -8.37 1.85
N LYS A 44 4.43 -7.28 1.60
CA LYS A 44 3.93 -5.91 1.81
C LYS A 44 2.71 -5.60 0.93
N GLY A 45 2.73 -6.01 -0.34
CA GLY A 45 1.60 -5.80 -1.24
C GLY A 45 0.38 -6.62 -0.85
N ILE A 46 0.59 -7.89 -0.46
CA ILE A 46 -0.48 -8.75 0.06
C ILE A 46 -1.09 -8.14 1.34
N ALA A 47 -0.26 -7.64 2.25
CA ALA A 47 -0.72 -6.98 3.48
C ALA A 47 -1.52 -5.70 3.18
N ALA A 48 -1.12 -4.91 2.17
CA ALA A 48 -1.84 -3.71 1.76
C ALA A 48 -3.23 -4.07 1.20
N SER A 49 -3.33 -5.08 0.33
CA SER A 49 -4.61 -5.54 -0.21
C SER A 49 -5.54 -6.12 0.87
N LEU A 50 -4.98 -6.85 1.85
CA LEU A 50 -5.76 -7.34 2.98
C LEU A 50 -6.27 -6.20 3.86
N LEU A 51 -5.44 -5.17 4.09
CA LEU A 51 -5.85 -3.99 4.86
C LEU A 51 -6.96 -3.23 4.14
N GLU A 52 -6.84 -3.02 2.83
CA GLU A 52 -7.88 -2.42 1.98
C GLU A 52 -9.21 -3.16 2.13
N GLN A 53 -9.20 -4.47 1.92
CA GLN A 53 -10.39 -5.31 2.08
C GLN A 53 -11.02 -5.15 3.46
N ARG A 54 -10.22 -5.24 4.53
CA ARG A 54 -10.73 -5.14 5.89
C ARG A 54 -11.31 -3.76 6.22
N VAL A 55 -10.66 -2.68 5.77
CA VAL A 55 -11.20 -1.33 5.95
C VAL A 55 -12.54 -1.20 5.24
N ASN A 56 -12.63 -1.63 3.98
CA ASN A 56 -13.85 -1.51 3.18
C ASN A 56 -14.99 -2.38 3.73
N ASP A 57 -14.69 -3.56 4.29
CA ASP A 57 -15.68 -4.46 4.87
C ASP A 57 -16.12 -4.01 6.29
N GLU A 58 -15.19 -3.53 7.13
CA GLU A 58 -15.43 -3.34 8.57
C GLU A 58 -15.84 -1.89 8.93
N MET A 59 -15.56 -0.88 8.08
CA MET A 59 -15.85 0.52 8.41
C MET A 59 -17.29 0.94 8.13
N ASN A 60 -18.11 0.07 7.53
CA ASN A 60 -19.56 0.29 7.34
C ASN A 60 -19.92 1.65 6.70
N GLY A 61 -19.24 2.01 5.61
CA GLY A 61 -19.47 3.27 4.89
C GLY A 61 -18.94 4.53 5.58
N LYS A 62 -18.16 4.41 6.66
CA LYS A 62 -17.52 5.57 7.32
C LYS A 62 -16.21 5.94 6.67
N ALA A 63 -15.48 4.95 6.17
CA ALA A 63 -14.23 5.13 5.45
C ALA A 63 -14.06 4.03 4.43
N CYS A 64 -13.37 4.35 3.36
CA CYS A 64 -13.01 3.46 2.28
C CYS A 64 -11.51 3.62 2.00
N MET A 65 -10.83 2.52 1.72
CA MET A 65 -9.42 2.51 1.37
C MET A 65 -9.22 2.16 -0.10
N GLU A 66 -8.32 2.91 -0.74
CA GLU A 66 -7.84 2.67 -2.10
C GLU A 66 -6.33 2.41 -2.06
N VAL A 67 -5.89 1.24 -2.54
CA VAL A 67 -4.48 0.87 -2.60
C VAL A 67 -3.90 1.12 -3.99
N PHE A 68 -2.79 1.83 -4.05
CA PHE A 68 -2.04 2.16 -5.27
C PHE A 68 -0.69 1.42 -5.28
N PRO A 69 -0.63 0.20 -5.85
CA PRO A 69 0.59 -0.62 -5.90
C PRO A 69 1.52 -0.19 -7.03
N ASN A 70 2.72 -0.79 -7.07
CA ASN A 70 3.69 -0.67 -8.18
C ASN A 70 4.05 0.79 -8.54
N SER A 71 4.05 1.69 -7.55
CA SER A 71 4.29 3.13 -7.76
C SER A 71 3.29 3.80 -8.72
N THR A 72 2.07 3.29 -8.83
CA THR A 72 1.05 3.84 -9.75
C THR A 72 0.59 5.23 -9.37
N LEU A 73 0.70 5.61 -8.10
CA LEU A 73 0.40 6.97 -7.65
C LEU A 73 1.68 7.72 -7.27
N TYR A 74 2.46 7.19 -6.31
CA TYR A 74 3.75 7.75 -5.90
C TYR A 74 4.79 6.65 -5.70
N ASN A 75 6.05 6.94 -6.04
CA ASN A 75 7.18 6.09 -5.69
C ASN A 75 7.70 6.41 -4.27
N ASP A 76 8.68 5.64 -3.78
CA ASP A 76 9.25 5.79 -2.44
C ASP A 76 9.95 7.15 -2.21
N ASP A 77 10.39 7.86 -3.26
CA ASP A 77 11.04 9.16 -3.12
C ASP A 77 10.02 10.32 -3.03
N GLN A 78 8.86 10.15 -3.62
CA GLN A 78 7.81 11.17 -3.71
C GLN A 78 6.76 11.05 -2.60
N VAL A 79 6.51 9.82 -2.11
CA VAL A 79 5.36 9.52 -1.26
C VAL A 79 5.39 10.22 0.10
N LEU A 80 6.57 10.51 0.65
CA LEU A 80 6.67 11.20 1.95
C LEU A 80 6.23 12.66 1.87
N GLU A 81 6.55 13.32 0.76
CA GLU A 81 6.04 14.67 0.48
C GLU A 81 4.53 14.66 0.25
N ALA A 82 4.03 13.71 -0.52
CA ALA A 82 2.60 13.53 -0.75
C ALA A 82 1.80 13.27 0.54
N LEU A 83 2.38 12.53 1.52
CA LEU A 83 1.81 12.36 2.86
C LEU A 83 1.70 13.70 3.61
N LEU A 84 2.77 14.52 3.58
CA LEU A 84 2.78 15.83 4.25
C LEU A 84 1.80 16.82 3.63
N GLN A 85 1.57 16.73 2.32
CA GLN A 85 0.61 17.57 1.58
C GLN A 85 -0.84 17.06 1.72
N GLY A 86 -1.01 15.82 2.19
CA GLY A 86 -2.32 15.19 2.33
C GLY A 86 -2.89 14.56 1.05
N ASP A 87 -2.08 14.45 -0.01
CA ASP A 87 -2.47 13.80 -1.27
C ASP A 87 -2.72 12.31 -1.10
N VAL A 88 -1.98 11.69 -0.19
CA VAL A 88 -2.21 10.33 0.31
C VAL A 88 -2.26 10.34 1.83
N GLN A 89 -3.03 9.42 2.42
CA GLN A 89 -3.19 9.30 3.87
C GLN A 89 -2.28 8.25 4.47
N MET A 90 -1.86 7.27 3.67
CA MET A 90 -0.99 6.17 4.09
C MET A 90 0.05 5.83 3.03
N ALA A 91 1.21 5.38 3.48
CA ALA A 91 2.25 4.86 2.59
C ALA A 91 3.08 3.78 3.30
N ALA A 92 3.69 2.90 2.51
CA ALA A 92 4.59 1.86 3.01
C ALA A 92 5.95 1.90 2.27
N PRO A 93 6.71 3.01 2.37
CA PRO A 93 8.03 3.12 1.73
C PRO A 93 9.09 2.30 2.48
N SER A 94 10.26 2.16 1.86
CA SER A 94 11.43 1.58 2.50
C SER A 94 11.91 2.47 3.67
N LEU A 95 12.36 1.87 4.77
CA LEU A 95 12.76 2.61 5.98
C LEU A 95 13.91 3.61 5.73
N SER A 96 14.80 3.33 4.77
CA SER A 96 15.86 4.23 4.35
C SER A 96 15.36 5.59 3.80
N LYS A 97 14.12 5.65 3.31
CA LYS A 97 13.54 6.89 2.77
C LYS A 97 13.18 7.91 3.85
N PHE A 98 13.05 7.47 5.10
CA PHE A 98 12.75 8.34 6.23
C PHE A 98 13.98 9.09 6.79
N GLU A 99 15.16 9.02 6.18
CA GLU A 99 16.38 9.59 6.71
C GLU A 99 16.29 11.09 7.01
N GLN A 100 15.57 11.84 6.21
CA GLN A 100 15.32 13.27 6.44
C GLN A 100 14.41 13.54 7.66
N PHE A 101 13.61 12.54 8.09
CA PHE A 101 12.71 12.65 9.24
C PHE A 101 13.35 12.09 10.51
N THR A 102 14.01 10.93 10.40
CA THR A 102 14.70 10.28 11.51
C THR A 102 15.85 9.42 11.00
N LYS A 103 16.96 9.41 11.75
CA LYS A 103 18.09 8.52 11.46
C LYS A 103 18.00 7.18 12.18
N GLN A 104 16.98 6.99 13.05
CA GLN A 104 16.86 5.79 13.88
C GLN A 104 16.64 4.53 13.04
N PHE A 105 15.92 4.63 11.92
CA PHE A 105 15.68 3.49 11.04
C PHE A 105 16.93 2.94 10.33
N ARG A 106 18.06 3.65 10.37
CA ARG A 106 19.34 3.13 9.84
C ARG A 106 19.81 1.83 10.51
N ILE A 107 19.33 1.52 11.72
CA ILE A 107 19.64 0.26 12.39
C ILE A 107 19.26 -0.96 11.56
N PHE A 108 18.18 -0.88 10.77
CA PHE A 108 17.76 -1.96 9.89
C PHE A 108 18.62 -2.12 8.63
N ASP A 109 19.50 -1.16 8.36
CA ASP A 109 20.43 -1.20 7.23
C ASP A 109 21.85 -1.66 7.65
N LEU A 110 22.12 -1.80 8.96
CA LEU A 110 23.42 -2.23 9.44
C LEU A 110 23.63 -3.73 9.17
N PRO A 111 24.76 -4.09 8.56
CA PRO A 111 25.10 -5.49 8.34
C PRO A 111 25.17 -6.27 9.67
N PHE A 112 24.64 -7.50 9.69
CA PHE A 112 24.73 -8.41 10.84
C PHE A 112 24.11 -7.92 12.15
N MET A 113 23.34 -6.81 12.13
CA MET A 113 22.68 -6.29 13.32
C MET A 113 21.65 -7.28 13.88
N PHE A 114 20.89 -7.92 13.01
CA PHE A 114 19.90 -8.93 13.35
C PHE A 114 20.30 -10.28 12.76
N LYS A 115 20.27 -11.34 13.57
CA LYS A 115 20.65 -12.69 13.14
C LYS A 115 19.64 -13.32 12.20
N ASP A 116 18.35 -13.01 12.38
CA ASP A 116 17.22 -13.55 11.63
C ASP A 116 15.99 -12.63 11.75
N ILE A 117 14.92 -13.01 11.06
CA ILE A 117 13.67 -12.23 11.03
C ILE A 117 13.00 -12.16 12.40
N ASN A 118 13.11 -13.20 13.24
CA ASN A 118 12.51 -13.20 14.58
C ASN A 118 13.18 -12.15 15.47
N ALA A 119 14.50 -11.98 15.37
CA ALA A 119 15.21 -10.91 16.08
C ALA A 119 14.79 -9.52 15.64
N VAL A 120 14.43 -9.35 14.35
CA VAL A 120 13.83 -8.10 13.85
C VAL A 120 12.45 -7.89 14.48
N ASP A 121 11.61 -8.91 14.54
CA ASP A 121 10.26 -8.83 15.12
C ASP A 121 10.31 -8.49 16.62
N GLU A 122 11.17 -9.16 17.36
CA GLU A 122 11.38 -8.88 18.79
C GLU A 122 11.80 -7.42 19.00
N PHE A 123 12.74 -6.92 18.19
CA PHE A 123 13.19 -5.53 18.27
C PHE A 123 12.05 -4.54 17.91
N GLN A 124 11.32 -4.79 16.83
CA GLN A 124 10.22 -3.91 16.39
C GLN A 124 9.07 -3.82 17.39
N ASN A 125 8.84 -4.90 18.16
CA ASN A 125 7.83 -4.98 19.22
C ASN A 125 8.32 -4.51 20.59
N SER A 126 9.61 -4.21 20.74
CA SER A 126 10.18 -3.67 21.99
C SER A 126 9.76 -2.20 22.20
N GLU A 127 9.98 -1.69 23.42
CA GLU A 127 9.78 -0.27 23.73
C GLU A 127 10.57 0.65 22.78
N THR A 128 11.79 0.26 22.39
CA THR A 128 12.62 0.99 21.43
C THR A 128 11.96 1.02 20.05
N GLY A 129 11.45 -0.11 19.56
CA GLY A 129 10.74 -0.18 18.27
C GLY A 129 9.47 0.66 18.25
N VAL A 130 8.73 0.68 19.35
CA VAL A 130 7.54 1.54 19.50
C VAL A 130 7.95 3.02 19.47
N ALA A 131 8.95 3.43 20.27
CA ALA A 131 9.45 4.80 20.28
C ALA A 131 9.99 5.25 18.91
N MET A 132 10.59 4.35 18.15
CA MET A 132 11.05 4.64 16.79
C MET A 132 9.90 5.01 15.83
N LYS A 133 8.74 4.36 15.92
CA LYS A 133 7.56 4.70 15.12
C LYS A 133 7.08 6.12 15.41
N GLU A 134 7.16 6.55 16.67
CA GLU A 134 6.75 7.88 17.10
C GLU A 134 7.76 8.98 16.80
N SER A 135 8.99 8.61 16.47
CA SER A 135 10.13 9.58 16.30
C SER A 135 9.89 10.64 15.22
N MET A 136 8.96 10.40 14.30
CA MET A 136 8.63 11.32 13.20
C MET A 136 7.40 12.19 13.46
N THR A 137 6.66 11.95 14.54
CA THR A 137 5.37 12.62 14.82
C THR A 137 5.49 14.14 14.82
N ARG A 138 6.56 14.69 15.38
CA ARG A 138 6.82 16.15 15.39
C ARG A 138 7.04 16.73 13.99
N ARG A 139 7.27 15.90 12.99
CA ARG A 139 7.48 16.28 11.59
C ARG A 139 6.27 15.93 10.70
N GLY A 140 5.13 15.62 11.32
CA GLY A 140 3.88 15.38 10.62
C GLY A 140 3.64 13.95 10.16
N LEU A 141 4.53 12.99 10.49
CA LEU A 141 4.39 11.59 10.11
C LEU A 141 4.24 10.71 11.35
N LEU A 142 3.26 9.82 11.36
CA LEU A 142 3.05 8.82 12.39
C LEU A 142 3.36 7.43 11.85
N GLY A 143 4.30 6.71 12.47
CA GLY A 143 4.54 5.30 12.17
C GLY A 143 3.48 4.42 12.84
N LEU A 144 2.69 3.70 12.06
CA LEU A 144 1.62 2.83 12.56
C LEU A 144 2.13 1.43 12.85
N ALA A 145 2.83 0.82 11.89
CA ALA A 145 3.36 -0.54 11.99
C ALA A 145 4.61 -0.71 11.14
N PHE A 146 5.38 -1.74 11.42
CA PHE A 146 6.42 -2.22 10.54
C PHE A 146 5.88 -3.36 9.67
N TRP A 147 6.17 -3.33 8.38
CA TRP A 147 5.86 -4.42 7.46
C TRP A 147 7.15 -4.99 6.88
N HIS A 148 7.25 -6.31 6.85
CA HIS A 148 8.44 -6.99 6.36
C HIS A 148 8.66 -6.80 4.86
N ASN A 149 9.93 -6.57 4.53
CA ASN A 149 10.44 -6.55 3.15
C ASN A 149 11.39 -7.74 2.90
N GLY A 150 11.57 -8.61 3.91
CA GLY A 150 12.56 -9.68 3.94
C GLY A 150 13.92 -9.21 4.45
N MET A 151 14.82 -10.18 4.67
CA MET A 151 16.21 -9.92 5.06
C MET A 151 17.02 -9.46 3.85
N LYS A 152 17.88 -8.45 4.03
CA LYS A 152 18.80 -7.99 2.99
C LYS A 152 19.82 -9.08 2.66
N GLN A 153 20.04 -9.30 1.38
CA GLN A 153 21.01 -10.24 0.86
C GLN A 153 22.10 -9.48 0.08
N MET A 154 23.33 -9.88 0.24
CA MET A 154 24.42 -9.37 -0.58
C MET A 154 24.64 -10.29 -1.78
N SER A 155 24.76 -9.72 -2.96
CA SER A 155 25.13 -10.43 -4.19
C SER A 155 26.34 -9.77 -4.83
N ALA A 156 27.19 -10.56 -5.44
CA ALA A 156 28.34 -10.06 -6.19
C ALA A 156 28.52 -10.89 -7.48
N ASN A 157 29.00 -10.22 -8.53
CA ASN A 157 29.48 -10.91 -9.71
C ASN A 157 30.85 -11.53 -9.38
N LYS A 158 31.02 -12.82 -9.70
CA LYS A 158 32.31 -13.49 -9.60
C LYS A 158 33.10 -13.29 -10.88
#